data_a58b6350b1141e6b23908e683a769f75
#
_entry.id   a58b6350b1141e6b23908e683a769f75
#
_cell.length_a   1.000
_cell.length_b   1.000
_cell.length_c   1.000
_cell.angle_alpha   90.00
_cell.angle_beta   90.00
_cell.angle_gamma   90.00
#
_symmetry.space_group_name_H-M   'P 1'
#
loop_
_entity.id
_entity.type
_entity.pdbx_description
1 polymer ?
#
loop_
_entity_poly.entity_id
_entity_poly.type
_entity_poly.pdbx_seq_one_letter_code
_entity_poly.pdbx_strand_id
1 'polypeptide(L)' 'MEIYEFDTVFLKDGRRAAIVEVWDDTHFLADVGSSPKDWDTIDITIDDIERVLTEEENG' A
#
# COMPACT_ATOMS: atom_id res chain seq x y z
N MET A 1 -6.76 -2.90 11.11
CA MET A 1 -5.91 -3.24 9.97
C MET A 1 -4.47 -2.88 10.29
N GLU A 2 -3.58 -3.84 10.23
CA GLU A 2 -2.15 -3.60 10.46
C GLU A 2 -1.42 -3.60 9.13
N ILE A 3 -0.60 -2.58 8.91
CA ILE A 3 0.16 -2.41 7.69
C ILE A 3 1.64 -2.45 8.04
N TYR A 4 2.38 -3.26 7.32
CA TYR A 4 3.83 -3.41 7.50
C TYR A 4 4.58 -2.99 6.26
N GLU A 5 5.86 -2.66 6.44
CA GLU A 5 6.77 -2.39 5.34
C GLU A 5 6.78 -3.58 4.39
N PHE A 6 6.74 -3.29 3.10
CA PHE A 6 6.70 -4.27 1.99
C PHE A 6 5.38 -5.01 1.80
N ASP A 7 4.35 -4.68 2.57
CA ASP A 7 3.01 -5.20 2.30
C ASP A 7 2.49 -4.62 0.98
N THR A 8 1.65 -5.42 0.31
CA THR A 8 0.91 -4.96 -0.86
C THR A 8 -0.52 -4.69 -0.42
N VAL A 9 -1.01 -3.51 -0.74
CA VAL A 9 -2.37 -3.09 -0.37
C VAL A 9 -3.18 -2.74 -1.60
N PHE A 10 -4.51 -2.81 -1.46
CA PHE A 10 -5.43 -2.36 -2.47
C PHE A 10 -6.07 -1.06 -2.00
N LEU A 11 -5.96 -0.02 -2.82
CA LEU A 11 -6.48 1.30 -2.48
C LEU A 11 -7.95 1.42 -2.87
N LYS A 12 -8.65 2.31 -2.20
CA LYS A 12 -10.09 2.52 -2.45
C LYS A 12 -10.38 3.03 -3.86
N ASP A 13 -9.40 3.63 -4.52
CA ASP A 13 -9.53 4.08 -5.91
C ASP A 13 -9.27 2.99 -6.95
N GLY A 14 -8.99 1.77 -6.51
CA GLY A 14 -8.78 0.62 -7.38
C GLY A 14 -7.33 0.32 -7.75
N ARG A 15 -6.38 1.09 -7.21
CA ARG A 15 -4.96 0.86 -7.49
C ARG A 15 -4.33 -0.08 -6.47
N ARG A 16 -3.28 -0.79 -6.89
CA ARG A 16 -2.43 -1.55 -5.99
C ARG A 16 -1.25 -0.68 -5.59
N ALA A 17 -0.79 -0.84 -4.36
CA ALA A 17 0.36 -0.10 -3.86
C ALA A 17 1.24 -1.02 -3.00
N ALA A 18 2.55 -0.85 -3.12
CA ALA A 18 3.53 -1.55 -2.29
C ALA A 18 4.02 -0.59 -1.21
N ILE A 19 3.85 -0.97 0.04
CA ILE A 19 4.28 -0.14 1.17
C ILE A 19 5.81 -0.12 1.24
N VAL A 20 6.42 1.04 1.13
CA VAL A 20 7.88 1.19 1.21
C VAL A 20 8.33 1.72 2.56
N GLU A 21 7.47 2.46 3.26
CA GLU A 21 7.79 2.97 4.59
C GLU A 21 6.51 3.15 5.41
N VAL A 22 6.58 2.81 6.67
CA VAL A 22 5.48 3.03 7.62
C VAL A 22 5.91 4.17 8.54
N TRP A 23 5.23 5.31 8.46
CA TRP A 23 5.58 6.47 9.28
C TRP A 23 4.93 6.40 10.66
N ASP A 24 3.66 5.98 10.69
CA ASP A 24 2.92 5.73 11.93
C ASP A 24 1.73 4.83 11.59
N ASP A 25 0.82 4.64 12.53
CA ASP A 25 -0.33 3.74 12.36
C ASP A 25 -1.30 4.17 11.25
N THR A 26 -1.20 5.41 10.79
CA THR A 26 -2.15 5.97 9.84
C THR A 26 -1.52 6.54 8.57
N HIS A 27 -0.18 6.68 8.53
CA HIS A 27 0.51 7.31 7.40
C HIS A 27 1.58 6.39 6.84
N PHE A 28 1.59 6.24 5.51
CA PHE A 28 2.49 5.33 4.81
C PHE A 28 3.04 5.97 3.55
N LEU A 29 4.21 5.53 3.15
CA LEU A 29 4.78 5.84 1.85
C LEU A 29 4.65 4.59 1.00
N ALA A 30 4.11 4.72 -0.20
CA ALA A 30 3.84 3.56 -1.05
C ALA A 30 4.17 3.83 -2.52
N ASP A 31 4.63 2.79 -3.20
CA ASP A 31 4.85 2.81 -4.64
C ASP A 31 3.61 2.29 -5.35
N VAL A 32 3.11 3.07 -6.29
CA VAL A 32 1.92 2.75 -7.08
C VAL A 32 2.31 2.66 -8.55
N GLY A 33 1.85 1.62 -9.21
CA GLY A 33 2.11 1.45 -10.63
C GLY A 33 2.03 -0.01 -11.06
N SER A 34 1.98 -0.25 -12.37
CA SER A 34 1.87 -1.59 -12.92
C SER A 34 3.23 -2.19 -13.29
N SER A 35 4.27 -1.37 -13.37
CA SER A 35 5.62 -1.82 -13.68
C SER A 35 6.64 -0.85 -13.09
N PRO A 36 7.92 -1.26 -12.95
CA PRO A 36 8.96 -0.38 -12.41
C PRO A 36 9.09 0.96 -13.16
N LYS A 37 8.72 1.01 -14.42
CA LYS A 37 8.77 2.24 -15.21
C LYS A 37 7.67 3.22 -14.85
N ASP A 38 6.56 2.70 -14.33
CA ASP A 38 5.38 3.50 -13.98
C ASP A 38 5.26 3.75 -12.49
N TRP A 39 6.17 3.21 -11.68
CA TRP A 39 6.10 3.35 -10.24
C TRP A 39 6.26 4.79 -9.81
N ASP A 40 5.32 5.22 -8.98
CA ASP A 40 5.29 6.56 -8.44
C ASP A 40 5.15 6.42 -6.92
N THR A 41 6.03 7.05 -6.18
CA THR A 41 5.99 6.98 -4.72
C THR A 41 5.11 8.09 -4.19
N ILE A 42 4.08 7.72 -3.46
CA ILE A 42 3.09 8.66 -2.93
C ILE A 42 2.87 8.45 -1.45
N ASP A 43 2.39 9.50 -0.78
CA ASP A 43 1.94 9.43 0.61
C ASP A 43 0.50 8.96 0.62
N ILE A 44 0.20 7.95 1.43
CA ILE A 44 -1.16 7.48 1.62
C ILE A 44 -1.48 7.38 3.10
N THR A 45 -2.77 7.36 3.42
CA THR A 45 -3.24 7.18 4.80
C THR A 45 -4.01 5.88 4.92
N ILE A 46 -4.26 5.46 6.16
CA ILE A 46 -5.06 4.25 6.40
C ILE A 46 -6.45 4.35 5.76
N ASP A 47 -6.99 5.56 5.64
CA ASP A 47 -8.29 5.77 5.01
C ASP A 47 -8.27 5.53 3.50
N ASP A 48 -7.10 5.58 2.87
CA ASP A 48 -6.95 5.31 1.44
C ASP A 48 -6.88 3.81 1.12
N ILE A 49 -6.66 2.99 2.14
CA ILE A 49 -6.45 1.56 1.97
C ILE A 49 -7.77 0.82 2.16
N GLU A 50 -8.15 0.03 1.16
CA GLU A 50 -9.33 -0.81 1.25
C GLU A 50 -9.03 -2.11 1.96
N ARG A 51 -7.91 -2.77 1.60
CA ARG A 51 -7.52 -4.06 2.22
C ARG A 51 -6.04 -4.35 1.97
N VAL A 52 -5.50 -5.26 2.75
CA VAL A 52 -4.12 -5.72 2.64
C VAL A 52 -4.10 -7.00 1.82
N LEU A 53 -3.57 -6.94 0.61
CA LEU A 53 -3.55 -8.08 -0.32
C LEU A 53 -2.56 -9.15 0.11
N THR A 54 -1.41 -8.76 0.66
CA THR A 54 -0.40 -9.71 1.13
C THR A 54 -0.97 -10.63 2.20
N GLU A 55 -1.76 -10.07 3.12
CA GLU A 55 -2.42 -10.83 4.18
C GLU A 55 -3.46 -11.79 3.60
N GLU A 56 -4.23 -11.37 2.61
CA GLU A 56 -5.23 -12.21 1.95
C GLU A 56 -4.59 -13.37 1.18
N GLU A 57 -3.45 -13.12 0.53
CA GLU A 57 -2.74 -14.13 -0.24
C GLU A 57 -2.12 -15.22 0.65
N ASN A 58 -1.80 -14.88 1.88
CA ASN A 58 -1.18 -15.79 2.85
C ASN A 58 -2.20 -16.43 3.80
N GLY A 59 -3.43 -15.99 3.75
CA GLY A 59 -4.47 -16.40 4.67
C GLY A 59 -5.30 -17.62 4.28
#